data_be62f8932a6ab41519f3c401282bf3e9
#
_entry.id   be62f8932a6ab41519f3c401282bf3e9
#
_cell.length_a   1.000
_cell.length_b   1.000
_cell.length_c   1.000
_cell.angle_alpha   90.00
_cell.angle_beta   90.00
_cell.angle_gamma   90.00
#
_symmetry.space_group_name_H-M   'P 1'
#
loop_
_entity.id
_entity.type
_entity.pdbx_description
1 polymer ?
#
loop_
_entity_poly.entity_id
_entity_poly.type
_entity_poly.pdbx_seq_one_letter_code
_entity_poly.pdbx_strand_id
1 'polypeptide(L)'
;HNYAIVDEVDSVLIDDARTPLIISGPIPKGDDQMFEQFQPLVERLYEVQRKQATELLAEARQKISAAEKEADAKKAQELQAEGFLALFRSFKALPKNKALIKYLSEDGIKSGLQRTEEMYMENNNRRMPEAVKPLYFVVDEKLNSADLTDKGTAWLAAQVNDDKLFVLPDITSQMSALESQTGISDQERLDKKDELLAHYALQSERVHTLQQLLKAYTMFNKDDEYVVIDGQVKIVDEQTGR
;
A
#
# COMPACT_ATOMS: atom_id res chain seq x y z
N HIS A 1 34.32 -28.45 -22.47
CA HIS A 1 33.60 -27.86 -23.60
C HIS A 1 34.47 -26.79 -24.25
N ASN A 2 34.47 -26.72 -25.58
CA ASN A 2 35.31 -25.78 -26.32
C ASN A 2 34.64 -24.41 -26.53
N TYR A 3 33.32 -24.34 -26.39
CA TYR A 3 32.52 -23.10 -26.44
C TYR A 3 31.17 -23.30 -25.71
N ALA A 4 30.57 -22.20 -25.31
CA ALA A 4 29.22 -22.15 -24.78
C ALA A 4 28.40 -21.04 -25.49
N ILE A 5 27.14 -21.31 -25.74
CA ILE A 5 26.18 -20.32 -26.22
C ILE A 5 25.29 -19.98 -25.03
N VAL A 6 25.21 -18.71 -24.68
CA VAL A 6 24.34 -18.20 -23.62
C VAL A 6 23.32 -17.33 -24.29
N ASP A 7 22.04 -17.75 -24.22
CA ASP A 7 20.89 -16.96 -24.62
C ASP A 7 20.39 -16.18 -23.40
N GLU A 8 19.78 -15.02 -23.62
CA GLU A 8 19.32 -14.14 -22.54
C GLU A 8 20.42 -13.86 -21.50
N VAL A 9 21.56 -13.41 -21.98
CA VAL A 9 22.79 -13.23 -21.19
C VAL A 9 22.62 -12.29 -19.99
N ASP A 10 21.77 -11.31 -20.09
CA ASP A 10 21.37 -10.39 -19.04
C ASP A 10 20.65 -11.12 -17.90
N SER A 11 19.70 -12.00 -18.21
CA SER A 11 19.03 -12.83 -17.22
C SER A 11 20.01 -13.78 -16.52
N VAL A 12 20.75 -14.57 -17.29
CA VAL A 12 21.62 -15.64 -16.76
C VAL A 12 22.89 -15.11 -16.06
N LEU A 13 23.54 -14.08 -16.60
CA LEU A 13 24.83 -13.59 -16.08
C LEU A 13 24.73 -12.34 -15.22
N ILE A 14 23.61 -11.62 -15.27
CA ILE A 14 23.42 -10.38 -14.51
C ILE A 14 22.31 -10.56 -13.47
N ASP A 15 21.10 -10.92 -13.85
CA ASP A 15 19.98 -11.00 -12.95
C ASP A 15 20.07 -12.21 -12.01
N ASP A 16 20.33 -13.39 -12.51
CA ASP A 16 20.52 -14.59 -11.69
C ASP A 16 21.84 -14.54 -10.91
N ALA A 17 22.90 -13.95 -11.49
CA ALA A 17 24.15 -13.74 -10.78
C ALA A 17 24.06 -12.67 -9.69
N ARG A 18 23.09 -11.76 -9.78
CA ARG A 18 22.73 -10.80 -8.73
C ARG A 18 21.76 -11.37 -7.71
N THR A 19 21.29 -12.59 -7.90
CA THR A 19 20.48 -13.24 -6.84
C THR A 19 21.29 -13.15 -5.56
N PRO A 20 20.92 -12.32 -4.59
CA PRO A 20 21.72 -12.15 -3.40
C PRO A 20 21.81 -13.51 -2.72
N LEU A 21 23.01 -13.89 -2.33
CA LEU A 21 23.19 -14.96 -1.40
C LEU A 21 22.40 -14.55 -0.16
N ILE A 22 21.20 -15.10 0.00
CA ILE A 22 20.35 -14.80 1.16
C ILE A 22 21.04 -15.46 2.34
N ILE A 23 21.92 -14.70 2.97
CA ILE A 23 22.44 -15.05 4.29
C ILE A 23 21.31 -14.68 5.25
N SER A 24 20.39 -15.60 5.46
CA SER A 24 19.38 -15.44 6.51
C SER A 24 20.07 -15.62 7.86
N GLY A 25 20.17 -14.57 8.60
CA GLY A 25 20.59 -14.58 10.00
C GLY A 25 19.50 -13.94 10.86
N PRO A 26 19.44 -14.23 12.16
CA PRO A 26 18.58 -13.50 13.05
C PRO A 26 18.98 -12.02 13.00
N ILE A 27 18.07 -11.17 12.54
CA ILE A 27 18.22 -9.73 12.67
C ILE A 27 18.14 -9.43 14.17
N PRO A 28 19.15 -8.75 14.77
CA PRO A 28 19.00 -8.25 16.13
C PRO A 28 17.70 -7.45 16.16
N LYS A 29 16.80 -7.74 17.11
CA LYS A 29 15.65 -6.88 17.37
C LYS A 29 16.22 -5.50 17.65
N GLY A 30 16.04 -4.56 16.73
CA GLY A 30 16.28 -3.16 17.02
C GLY A 30 15.34 -2.78 18.15
N ASP A 31 15.87 -2.16 19.20
CA ASP A 31 15.11 -1.78 20.39
C ASP A 31 13.97 -0.78 20.08
N ASP A 32 13.90 -0.28 18.85
CA ASP A 32 13.01 0.81 18.40
C ASP A 32 11.86 0.36 17.49
N GLN A 33 11.58 -0.94 17.34
CA GLN A 33 10.48 -1.40 16.51
C GLN A 33 9.13 -1.14 17.19
N MET A 34 8.43 -0.11 16.73
CA MET A 34 7.13 0.31 17.25
C MET A 34 5.97 -0.59 16.78
N PHE A 35 6.25 -1.82 16.29
CA PHE A 35 5.23 -2.73 15.77
C PHE A 35 4.17 -3.07 16.82
N GLU A 36 4.58 -3.45 18.02
CA GLU A 36 3.67 -3.82 19.10
C GLU A 36 2.78 -2.63 19.52
N GLN A 37 3.32 -1.42 19.47
CA GLN A 37 2.60 -0.19 19.81
C GLN A 37 1.52 0.14 18.77
N PHE A 38 1.83 0.00 17.49
CA PHE A 38 0.93 0.41 16.41
C PHE A 38 0.03 -0.70 15.88
N GLN A 39 0.35 -1.97 16.17
CA GLN A 39 -0.43 -3.11 15.72
C GLN A 39 -1.93 -2.99 16.03
N PRO A 40 -2.39 -2.69 17.27
CA PRO A 40 -3.81 -2.60 17.57
C PRO A 40 -4.52 -1.48 16.82
N LEU A 41 -3.78 -0.41 16.46
CA LEU A 41 -4.30 0.71 15.71
C LEU A 41 -4.48 0.34 14.22
N VAL A 42 -3.48 -0.32 13.65
CA VAL A 42 -3.51 -0.78 12.27
C VAL A 42 -4.56 -1.88 12.07
N GLU A 43 -4.70 -2.79 13.02
CA GLU A 43 -5.74 -3.82 12.99
C GLU A 43 -7.15 -3.20 12.90
N ARG A 44 -7.44 -2.19 13.73
CA ARG A 44 -8.71 -1.46 13.66
C ARG A 44 -8.90 -0.74 12.33
N LEU A 45 -7.86 -0.10 11.81
CA LEU A 45 -7.90 0.56 10.51
C LEU A 45 -8.19 -0.45 9.38
N TYR A 46 -7.52 -1.61 9.42
CA TYR A 46 -7.75 -2.71 8.48
C TYR A 46 -9.21 -3.20 8.53
N GLU A 47 -9.78 -3.40 9.72
CA GLU A 47 -11.18 -3.83 9.87
C GLU A 47 -12.17 -2.81 9.30
N VAL A 48 -11.94 -1.51 9.52
CA VAL A 48 -12.77 -0.45 8.93
C VAL A 48 -12.68 -0.46 7.41
N GLN A 49 -11.48 -0.60 6.84
CA GLN A 49 -11.27 -0.72 5.40
C GLN A 49 -11.90 -1.99 4.83
N ARG A 50 -11.78 -3.12 5.53
CA ARG A 50 -12.38 -4.40 5.13
C ARG A 50 -13.90 -4.31 5.02
N LYS A 51 -14.54 -3.65 5.98
CA LYS A 51 -15.98 -3.38 5.94
C LYS A 51 -16.33 -2.52 4.73
N GLN A 52 -15.64 -1.43 4.53
CA GLN A 52 -15.85 -0.54 3.38
C GLN A 52 -15.63 -1.25 2.04
N ALA A 53 -14.57 -2.06 1.90
CA ALA A 53 -14.30 -2.84 0.69
C ALA A 53 -15.44 -3.81 0.38
N THR A 54 -16.05 -4.42 1.41
CA THR A 54 -17.19 -5.33 1.26
C THR A 54 -18.44 -4.57 0.81
N GLU A 55 -18.71 -3.39 1.37
CA GLU A 55 -19.83 -2.53 0.98
C GLU A 55 -19.66 -2.04 -0.48
N LEU A 56 -18.47 -1.62 -0.87
CA LEU A 56 -18.14 -1.23 -2.25
C LEU A 56 -18.32 -2.39 -3.24
N LEU A 57 -17.94 -3.60 -2.87
CA LEU A 57 -18.15 -4.78 -3.71
C LEU A 57 -19.64 -5.10 -3.88
N ALA A 58 -20.44 -4.96 -2.82
CA ALA A 58 -21.89 -5.14 -2.89
C ALA A 58 -22.55 -4.08 -3.79
N GLU A 59 -22.15 -2.83 -3.63
CA GLU A 59 -22.59 -1.72 -4.49
C GLU A 59 -22.24 -1.97 -5.96
N ALA A 60 -21.01 -2.40 -6.24
CA ALA A 60 -20.55 -2.72 -7.59
C ALA A 60 -21.45 -3.79 -8.24
N ARG A 61 -21.70 -4.89 -7.55
CA ARG A 61 -22.56 -5.98 -8.03
C ARG A 61 -23.98 -5.49 -8.33
N GLN A 62 -24.54 -4.72 -7.42
CA GLN A 62 -25.88 -4.19 -7.57
C GLN A 62 -25.99 -3.27 -8.79
N LYS A 63 -25.07 -2.31 -8.93
CA LYS A 63 -25.10 -1.32 -10.02
C LYS A 63 -24.81 -1.94 -11.38
N ILE A 64 -23.82 -2.85 -11.49
CA ILE A 64 -23.50 -3.55 -12.74
C ILE A 64 -24.67 -4.42 -13.18
N SER A 65 -25.27 -5.20 -12.27
CA SER A 65 -26.46 -5.99 -12.61
C SER A 65 -27.69 -5.14 -12.91
N ALA A 66 -27.84 -3.97 -12.30
CA ALA A 66 -28.91 -3.04 -12.64
C ALA A 66 -28.71 -2.41 -14.03
N ALA A 67 -27.46 -2.09 -14.41
CA ALA A 67 -27.13 -1.55 -15.73
C ALA A 67 -27.49 -2.52 -16.86
N GLU A 68 -27.32 -3.82 -16.67
CA GLU A 68 -27.67 -4.84 -17.65
C GLU A 68 -29.19 -4.94 -17.92
N LYS A 69 -29.99 -4.54 -16.97
CA LYS A 69 -31.47 -4.59 -17.02
C LYS A 69 -32.12 -3.25 -17.37
N GLU A 70 -31.32 -2.18 -17.40
CA GLU A 70 -31.83 -0.84 -17.67
C GLU A 70 -32.11 -0.62 -19.15
N ALA A 71 -33.30 -0.17 -19.48
CA ALA A 71 -33.73 0.07 -20.86
C ALA A 71 -33.21 1.40 -21.44
N ASP A 72 -32.99 2.39 -20.56
CA ASP A 72 -32.41 3.68 -20.95
C ASP A 72 -30.87 3.54 -21.07
N ALA A 73 -30.37 3.67 -22.29
CA ALA A 73 -28.96 3.51 -22.59
C ALA A 73 -28.04 4.49 -21.81
N LYS A 74 -28.49 5.73 -21.59
CA LYS A 74 -27.71 6.72 -20.83
C LYS A 74 -27.62 6.34 -19.36
N LYS A 75 -28.74 5.96 -18.78
CA LYS A 75 -28.82 5.55 -17.38
C LYS A 75 -28.08 4.22 -17.15
N ALA A 76 -28.16 3.28 -18.10
CA ALA A 76 -27.39 2.05 -18.06
C ALA A 76 -25.88 2.34 -18.05
N GLN A 77 -25.39 3.25 -18.87
CA GLN A 77 -24.00 3.67 -18.92
C GLN A 77 -23.54 4.34 -17.61
N GLU A 78 -24.38 5.19 -17.03
CA GLU A 78 -24.10 5.84 -15.73
C GLU A 78 -23.98 4.78 -14.61
N LEU A 79 -24.97 3.88 -14.50
CA LEU A 79 -24.95 2.77 -13.54
C LEU A 79 -23.74 1.87 -13.71
N GLN A 80 -23.38 1.56 -14.95
CA GLN A 80 -22.20 0.75 -15.25
C GLN A 80 -20.90 1.44 -14.80
N ALA A 81 -20.75 2.71 -15.13
CA ALA A 81 -19.56 3.50 -14.73
C ALA A 81 -19.43 3.60 -13.21
N GLU A 82 -20.51 3.88 -12.50
CA GLU A 82 -20.53 3.92 -11.04
C GLU A 82 -20.24 2.55 -10.42
N GLY A 83 -20.80 1.47 -10.98
CA GLY A 83 -20.57 0.10 -10.53
C GLY A 83 -19.11 -0.31 -10.69
N PHE A 84 -18.49 -0.02 -11.84
CA PHE A 84 -17.08 -0.32 -12.05
C PHE A 84 -16.13 0.58 -11.23
N LEU A 85 -16.52 1.81 -10.93
CA LEU A 85 -15.77 2.64 -9.99
C LEU A 85 -15.81 2.07 -8.56
N ALA A 86 -16.98 1.60 -8.11
CA ALA A 86 -17.10 0.93 -6.81
C ALA A 86 -16.27 -0.36 -6.77
N LEU A 87 -16.26 -1.15 -7.86
CA LEU A 87 -15.43 -2.34 -8.00
C LEU A 87 -13.94 -2.00 -7.94
N PHE A 88 -13.51 -0.97 -8.66
CA PHE A 88 -12.14 -0.49 -8.66
C PHE A 88 -11.68 -0.04 -7.28
N ARG A 89 -12.53 0.69 -6.55
CA ARG A 89 -12.28 1.06 -5.17
C ARG A 89 -12.15 -0.15 -4.25
N SER A 90 -13.04 -1.15 -4.38
CA SER A 90 -12.95 -2.39 -3.61
C SER A 90 -11.64 -3.14 -3.90
N PHE A 91 -11.21 -3.17 -5.16
CA PHE A 91 -9.95 -3.77 -5.59
C PHE A 91 -8.74 -3.04 -5.03
N LYS A 92 -8.70 -1.69 -5.11
CA LYS A 92 -7.60 -0.90 -4.53
C LYS A 92 -7.60 -0.91 -3.00
N ALA A 93 -8.74 -1.17 -2.37
CA ALA A 93 -8.84 -1.30 -0.92
C ALA A 93 -8.24 -2.62 -0.40
N LEU A 94 -8.63 -3.77 -0.98
CA LEU A 94 -8.21 -5.11 -0.58
C LEU A 94 -8.23 -6.07 -1.78
N PRO A 95 -7.18 -6.11 -2.61
CA PRO A 95 -7.15 -6.92 -3.84
C PRO A 95 -7.24 -8.42 -3.57
N LYS A 96 -6.72 -8.92 -2.46
CA LYS A 96 -6.76 -10.33 -2.06
C LYS A 96 -8.08 -10.78 -1.38
N ASN A 97 -9.13 -9.95 -1.41
CA ASN A 97 -10.44 -10.33 -0.87
C ASN A 97 -11.04 -11.49 -1.68
N LYS A 98 -11.32 -12.62 -1.03
CA LYS A 98 -11.83 -13.85 -1.69
C LYS A 98 -13.14 -13.63 -2.45
N ALA A 99 -14.05 -12.79 -1.90
CA ALA A 99 -15.32 -12.49 -2.56
C ALA A 99 -15.12 -11.62 -3.82
N LEU A 100 -14.17 -10.70 -3.79
CA LEU A 100 -13.75 -9.91 -4.94
C LEU A 100 -13.13 -10.79 -6.01
N ILE A 101 -12.16 -11.64 -5.65
CA ILE A 101 -11.50 -12.57 -6.60
C ILE A 101 -12.53 -13.46 -7.29
N LYS A 102 -13.49 -14.00 -6.53
CA LYS A 102 -14.59 -14.78 -7.11
C LYS A 102 -15.42 -13.97 -8.09
N TYR A 103 -15.73 -12.71 -7.78
CA TYR A 103 -16.50 -11.85 -8.67
C TYR A 103 -15.73 -11.47 -9.95
N LEU A 104 -14.43 -11.27 -9.84
CA LEU A 104 -13.55 -11.00 -10.99
C LEU A 104 -13.45 -12.18 -11.97
N SER A 105 -13.86 -13.39 -11.57
CA SER A 105 -13.91 -14.57 -12.44
C SER A 105 -15.17 -14.61 -13.31
N GLU A 106 -16.16 -13.75 -13.06
CA GLU A 106 -17.37 -13.65 -13.87
C GLU A 106 -17.08 -12.91 -15.18
N ASP A 107 -17.78 -13.29 -16.26
CA ASP A 107 -17.55 -12.75 -17.60
C ASP A 107 -17.72 -11.23 -17.65
N GLY A 108 -16.78 -10.55 -18.31
CA GLY A 108 -16.80 -9.10 -18.50
C GLY A 108 -16.35 -8.27 -17.28
N ILE A 109 -16.38 -8.83 -16.08
CA ILE A 109 -16.08 -8.06 -14.85
C ILE A 109 -14.62 -7.64 -14.79
N LYS A 110 -13.69 -8.57 -15.03
CA LYS A 110 -12.26 -8.27 -15.05
C LYS A 110 -11.88 -7.24 -16.13
N SER A 111 -12.42 -7.38 -17.32
CA SER A 111 -12.16 -6.43 -18.41
C SER A 111 -12.76 -5.04 -18.16
N GLY A 112 -13.91 -4.96 -17.48
CA GLY A 112 -14.51 -3.71 -17.04
C GLY A 112 -13.66 -3.01 -15.96
N LEU A 113 -13.14 -3.77 -15.00
CA LEU A 113 -12.20 -3.25 -13.98
C LEU A 113 -10.94 -2.68 -14.65
N GLN A 114 -10.32 -3.42 -15.59
CA GLN A 114 -9.12 -2.96 -16.28
C GLN A 114 -9.35 -1.65 -17.06
N ARG A 115 -10.45 -1.54 -17.81
CA ARG A 115 -10.81 -0.28 -18.49
C ARG A 115 -11.00 0.88 -17.53
N THR A 116 -11.56 0.62 -16.37
CA THR A 116 -11.72 1.65 -15.33
C THR A 116 -10.36 2.05 -14.76
N GLU A 117 -9.47 1.11 -14.48
CA GLU A 117 -8.10 1.40 -14.03
C GLU A 117 -7.36 2.24 -15.08
N GLU A 118 -7.37 1.84 -16.35
CA GLU A 118 -6.75 2.58 -17.45
C GLU A 118 -7.26 4.03 -17.53
N MET A 119 -8.57 4.24 -17.44
CA MET A 119 -9.18 5.57 -17.44
C MET A 119 -8.67 6.48 -16.30
N TYR A 120 -8.44 5.92 -15.11
CA TYR A 120 -7.90 6.69 -13.97
C TYR A 120 -6.37 6.84 -14.02
N MET A 121 -5.67 5.96 -14.75
CA MET A 121 -4.22 6.06 -14.98
C MET A 121 -3.85 7.02 -16.11
N GLU A 122 -4.79 7.42 -16.97
CA GLU A 122 -4.56 8.40 -18.02
C GLU A 122 -3.99 9.72 -17.47
N ASN A 123 -3.25 10.45 -18.31
CA ASN A 123 -2.64 11.74 -17.97
C ASN A 123 -1.76 11.71 -16.71
N ASN A 124 -0.86 10.73 -16.59
CA ASN A 124 0.05 10.56 -15.46
C ASN A 124 -0.69 10.41 -14.11
N ASN A 125 -1.72 9.58 -14.06
CA ASN A 125 -2.49 9.27 -12.85
C ASN A 125 -3.21 10.48 -12.21
N ARG A 126 -3.45 11.55 -12.95
CA ARG A 126 -4.05 12.78 -12.41
C ARG A 126 -5.39 12.56 -11.71
N ARG A 127 -6.17 11.56 -12.18
CA ARG A 127 -7.50 11.25 -11.64
C ARG A 127 -7.47 10.17 -10.56
N MET A 128 -6.36 9.47 -10.37
CA MET A 128 -6.24 8.39 -9.39
C MET A 128 -6.55 8.85 -7.95
N PRO A 129 -6.05 10.01 -7.47
CA PRO A 129 -6.39 10.50 -6.15
C PRO A 129 -7.90 10.69 -5.92
N GLU A 130 -8.65 11.10 -6.95
CA GLU A 130 -10.12 11.23 -6.88
C GLU A 130 -10.79 9.86 -6.70
N ALA A 131 -10.35 8.87 -7.46
CA ALA A 131 -10.89 7.52 -7.39
C ALA A 131 -10.71 6.90 -6.00
N VAL A 132 -9.52 7.04 -5.41
CA VAL A 132 -9.17 6.39 -4.14
C VAL A 132 -9.45 7.23 -2.89
N LYS A 133 -9.83 8.50 -3.04
CA LYS A 133 -10.13 9.42 -1.94
C LYS A 133 -11.06 8.86 -0.85
N PRO A 134 -12.08 8.04 -1.16
CA PRO A 134 -12.96 7.47 -0.13
C PRO A 134 -12.33 6.39 0.73
N LEU A 135 -11.20 5.80 0.31
CA LEU A 135 -10.51 4.73 1.03
C LEU A 135 -9.66 5.27 2.17
N TYR A 136 -9.33 4.44 3.15
CA TYR A 136 -8.42 4.79 4.24
C TYR A 136 -6.96 4.54 3.86
N PHE A 137 -6.71 3.50 3.07
CA PHE A 137 -5.41 3.22 2.47
C PHE A 137 -5.60 2.53 1.11
N VAL A 138 -4.56 2.51 0.32
CA VAL A 138 -4.54 1.91 -1.02
C VAL A 138 -3.49 0.82 -1.06
N VAL A 139 -3.86 -0.35 -1.55
CA VAL A 139 -2.95 -1.46 -1.76
C VAL A 139 -2.56 -1.53 -3.23
N ASP A 140 -1.27 -1.60 -3.50
CA ASP A 140 -0.73 -1.82 -4.83
C ASP A 140 0.18 -3.05 -4.83
N GLU A 141 -0.32 -4.16 -5.34
CA GLU A 141 0.42 -5.44 -5.39
C GLU A 141 1.63 -5.36 -6.33
N LYS A 142 1.54 -4.58 -7.42
CA LYS A 142 2.65 -4.44 -8.38
C LYS A 142 3.83 -3.67 -7.78
N LEU A 143 3.55 -2.64 -6.99
CA LEU A 143 4.56 -1.85 -6.30
C LEU A 143 4.91 -2.43 -4.92
N ASN A 144 4.25 -3.50 -4.51
CA ASN A 144 4.37 -4.07 -3.17
C ASN A 144 4.25 -2.99 -2.08
N SER A 145 3.22 -2.12 -2.20
CA SER A 145 2.98 -1.00 -1.28
C SER A 145 1.57 -1.01 -0.71
N ALA A 146 1.45 -0.48 0.51
CA ALA A 146 0.18 -0.16 1.16
C ALA A 146 0.31 1.24 1.77
N ASP A 147 -0.34 2.22 1.14
CA ASP A 147 -0.15 3.63 1.43
C ASP A 147 -1.41 4.27 1.99
N LEU A 148 -1.27 5.07 3.05
CA LEU A 148 -2.38 5.83 3.62
C LEU A 148 -2.89 6.88 2.64
N THR A 149 -4.20 7.08 2.65
CA THR A 149 -4.84 8.26 2.06
C THR A 149 -4.95 9.37 3.11
N ASP A 150 -5.34 10.58 2.68
CA ASP A 150 -5.67 11.67 3.62
C ASP A 150 -6.74 11.26 4.63
N LYS A 151 -7.74 10.47 4.19
CA LYS A 151 -8.80 9.94 5.06
C LYS A 151 -8.23 8.97 6.09
N GLY A 152 -7.30 8.10 5.70
CA GLY A 152 -6.65 7.16 6.61
C GLY A 152 -5.78 7.88 7.64
N THR A 153 -5.00 8.85 7.20
CA THR A 153 -4.19 9.70 8.09
C THR A 153 -5.06 10.45 9.10
N ALA A 154 -6.13 11.09 8.64
CA ALA A 154 -7.07 11.79 9.52
C ALA A 154 -7.76 10.84 10.51
N TRP A 155 -8.13 9.64 10.09
CA TRP A 155 -8.72 8.64 10.97
C TRP A 155 -7.74 8.20 12.05
N LEU A 156 -6.47 7.93 11.69
CA LEU A 156 -5.42 7.58 12.64
C LEU A 156 -5.15 8.71 13.64
N ALA A 157 -5.03 9.93 13.15
CA ALA A 157 -4.86 11.14 13.97
C ALA A 157 -5.95 11.27 15.05
N ALA A 158 -7.20 11.05 14.64
CA ALA A 158 -8.34 11.08 15.56
C ALA A 158 -8.28 9.96 16.63
N GLN A 159 -7.72 8.78 16.32
CA GLN A 159 -7.61 7.68 17.29
C GLN A 159 -6.56 7.95 18.37
N VAL A 160 -5.48 8.66 18.02
CA VAL A 160 -4.34 8.93 18.92
C VAL A 160 -4.33 10.37 19.46
N ASN A 161 -5.25 11.21 18.99
CA ASN A 161 -5.33 12.64 19.31
C ASN A 161 -4.02 13.39 19.03
N ASP A 162 -3.35 13.02 17.92
CA ASP A 162 -2.12 13.65 17.44
C ASP A 162 -2.13 13.74 15.91
N ASP A 163 -2.33 14.93 15.38
CA ASP A 163 -2.49 15.21 13.95
C ASP A 163 -1.20 14.97 13.15
N LYS A 164 -0.06 14.93 13.83
CA LYS A 164 1.25 14.87 13.20
C LYS A 164 1.94 13.52 13.34
N LEU A 165 1.35 12.57 14.08
CA LEU A 165 2.01 11.32 14.44
C LEU A 165 2.50 10.51 13.23
N PHE A 166 1.77 10.57 12.11
CA PHE A 166 2.08 9.83 10.88
C PHE A 166 2.29 10.74 9.67
N VAL A 167 2.65 12.00 9.90
CA VAL A 167 2.93 12.96 8.84
C VAL A 167 4.41 13.26 8.81
N LEU A 168 5.04 13.04 7.65
CA LEU A 168 6.44 13.42 7.46
C LEU A 168 6.56 14.94 7.38
N PRO A 169 7.42 15.55 8.22
CA PRO A 169 7.69 16.99 8.12
C PRO A 169 8.43 17.31 6.82
N ASP A 170 8.16 18.48 6.26
CA ASP A 170 8.93 19.01 5.14
C ASP A 170 10.32 19.48 5.63
N ILE A 171 11.24 18.52 5.69
CA ILE A 171 12.59 18.75 6.19
C ILE A 171 13.36 19.74 5.29
N THR A 172 13.10 19.75 3.99
CA THR A 172 13.80 20.62 3.04
C THR A 172 13.50 22.09 3.31
N SER A 173 12.21 22.42 3.43
CA SER A 173 11.78 23.78 3.76
C SER A 173 12.25 24.22 5.15
N GLN A 174 12.17 23.31 6.14
CA GLN A 174 12.60 23.63 7.50
C GLN A 174 14.12 23.83 7.62
N MET A 175 14.91 23.01 6.92
CA MET A 175 16.36 23.19 6.83
C MET A 175 16.75 24.50 6.15
N SER A 176 16.12 24.82 5.01
CA SER A 176 16.36 26.08 4.31
C SER A 176 15.99 27.31 5.16
N ALA A 177 14.88 27.23 5.92
CA ALA A 177 14.48 28.28 6.85
C ALA A 177 15.50 28.44 7.99
N LEU A 178 16.04 27.33 8.53
CA LEU A 178 17.06 27.36 9.57
C LEU A 178 18.39 27.95 9.07
N GLU A 179 18.79 27.62 7.84
CA GLU A 179 19.99 28.19 7.21
C GLU A 179 19.87 29.68 6.95
N SER A 180 18.66 30.14 6.61
CA SER A 180 18.36 31.57 6.36
C SER A 180 18.16 32.37 7.63
N GLN A 181 18.05 31.73 8.79
CA GLN A 181 17.80 32.40 10.07
C GLN A 181 19.00 33.20 10.52
N THR A 182 18.83 34.54 10.65
CA THR A 182 19.83 35.44 11.19
C THR A 182 19.70 35.60 12.69
N GLY A 183 20.80 35.87 13.38
CA GLY A 183 20.80 36.17 14.83
C GLY A 183 20.92 34.95 15.75
N ILE A 184 21.21 33.76 15.21
CA ILE A 184 21.56 32.55 15.98
C ILE A 184 23.05 32.24 15.83
N SER A 185 23.67 31.69 16.85
CA SER A 185 25.06 31.22 16.80
C SER A 185 25.18 29.95 15.95
N ASP A 186 26.39 29.65 15.48
CA ASP A 186 26.66 28.44 14.71
C ASP A 186 26.36 27.17 15.53
N GLN A 187 26.62 27.21 16.84
CA GLN A 187 26.31 26.09 17.76
C GLN A 187 24.81 25.90 17.88
N GLU A 188 24.03 26.95 18.11
CA GLU A 188 22.55 26.87 18.17
C GLU A 188 21.94 26.39 16.86
N ARG A 189 22.55 26.78 15.72
CA ARG A 189 22.13 26.31 14.41
C ARG A 189 22.37 24.81 14.26
N LEU A 190 23.51 24.30 14.71
CA LEU A 190 23.85 22.88 14.68
C LEU A 190 22.90 22.09 15.57
N ASP A 191 22.67 22.53 16.80
CA ASP A 191 21.79 21.85 17.76
C ASP A 191 20.35 21.76 17.20
N LYS A 192 19.81 22.85 16.63
CA LYS A 192 18.49 22.86 15.99
C LYS A 192 18.42 21.95 14.76
N LYS A 193 19.51 21.84 14.00
CA LYS A 193 19.61 20.94 12.86
C LYS A 193 19.55 19.49 13.32
N ASP A 194 20.26 19.14 14.36
CA ASP A 194 20.28 17.79 14.93
C ASP A 194 18.91 17.42 15.51
N GLU A 195 18.23 18.34 16.22
CA GLU A 195 16.85 18.15 16.69
C GLU A 195 15.87 17.91 15.53
N LEU A 196 15.99 18.69 14.43
CA LEU A 196 15.15 18.55 13.27
C LEU A 196 15.35 17.20 12.57
N LEU A 197 16.61 16.77 12.44
CA LEU A 197 16.96 15.47 11.85
C LEU A 197 16.47 14.31 12.73
N ALA A 198 16.64 14.40 14.03
CA ALA A 198 16.16 13.39 14.99
C ALA A 198 14.62 13.28 14.95
N HIS A 199 13.92 14.41 14.90
CA HIS A 199 12.47 14.43 14.78
C HIS A 199 12.01 13.81 13.44
N TYR A 200 12.68 14.15 12.34
CA TYR A 200 12.38 13.56 11.03
C TYR A 200 12.61 12.05 11.01
N ALA A 201 13.73 11.58 11.58
CA ALA A 201 14.06 10.16 11.65
C ALA A 201 12.98 9.39 12.43
N LEU A 202 12.54 9.91 13.58
CA LEU A 202 11.47 9.30 14.38
C LEU A 202 10.13 9.24 13.62
N GLN A 203 9.74 10.31 12.94
CA GLN A 203 8.51 10.31 12.14
C GLN A 203 8.59 9.37 10.94
N SER A 204 9.75 9.32 10.28
CA SER A 204 10.00 8.40 9.17
C SER A 204 9.86 6.94 9.60
N GLU A 205 10.40 6.60 10.77
CA GLU A 205 10.29 5.26 11.34
C GLU A 205 8.85 4.89 11.69
N ARG A 206 8.08 5.81 12.27
CA ARG A 206 6.65 5.61 12.54
C ARG A 206 5.85 5.33 11.28
N VAL A 207 6.04 6.15 10.23
CA VAL A 207 5.38 5.95 8.94
C VAL A 207 5.79 4.62 8.32
N HIS A 208 7.09 4.29 8.35
CA HIS A 208 7.59 3.01 7.86
C HIS A 208 6.99 1.82 8.61
N THR A 209 6.96 1.85 9.93
CA THR A 209 6.36 0.81 10.78
C THR A 209 4.89 0.60 10.42
N LEU A 210 4.14 1.69 10.25
CA LEU A 210 2.74 1.63 9.87
C LEU A 210 2.54 1.00 8.48
N GLN A 211 3.36 1.37 7.50
CA GLN A 211 3.31 0.79 6.16
C GLN A 211 3.64 -0.70 6.18
N GLN A 212 4.64 -1.13 6.95
CA GLN A 212 4.97 -2.55 7.10
C GLN A 212 3.84 -3.34 7.77
N LEU A 213 3.20 -2.78 8.79
CA LEU A 213 2.03 -3.40 9.40
C LEU A 213 0.85 -3.49 8.43
N LEU A 214 0.55 -2.44 7.66
CA LEU A 214 -0.48 -2.48 6.63
C LEU A 214 -0.20 -3.56 5.58
N LYS A 215 1.05 -3.69 5.12
CA LYS A 215 1.46 -4.77 4.22
C LYS A 215 1.23 -6.14 4.85
N ALA A 216 1.61 -6.33 6.11
CA ALA A 216 1.42 -7.59 6.82
C ALA A 216 -0.05 -8.02 6.86
N TYR A 217 -0.97 -7.06 7.07
CA TYR A 217 -2.42 -7.35 7.10
C TYR A 217 -3.06 -7.53 5.72
N THR A 218 -2.47 -6.96 4.66
CA THR A 218 -3.13 -6.86 3.34
C THR A 218 -2.52 -7.73 2.26
N MET A 219 -1.24 -8.06 2.37
CA MET A 219 -0.48 -8.71 1.31
C MET A 219 -0.01 -10.12 1.64
N PHE A 220 0.11 -10.45 2.93
CA PHE A 220 0.67 -11.73 3.34
C PHE A 220 -0.42 -12.62 3.96
N ASN A 221 -0.74 -13.72 3.30
CA ASN A 221 -1.68 -14.72 3.78
C ASN A 221 -0.92 -15.90 4.37
N LYS A 222 -1.41 -16.39 5.51
CA LYS A 222 -0.92 -17.63 6.10
C LYS A 222 -1.18 -18.78 5.13
N ASP A 223 -0.22 -19.68 5.04
CA ASP A 223 -0.21 -20.88 4.21
C ASP A 223 -0.02 -20.61 2.68
N ASP A 224 0.17 -19.33 2.29
CA ASP A 224 0.57 -18.89 0.97
C ASP A 224 1.99 -18.29 1.03
N GLU A 225 2.12 -17.08 1.58
CA GLU A 225 3.39 -16.37 1.65
C GLU A 225 4.20 -16.70 2.91
N TYR A 226 3.57 -17.27 3.93
CA TYR A 226 4.26 -17.74 5.14
C TYR A 226 3.54 -18.89 5.82
N VAL A 227 4.29 -19.70 6.55
CA VAL A 227 3.76 -20.78 7.41
C VAL A 227 4.20 -20.57 8.87
N VAL A 228 3.43 -21.12 9.80
CA VAL A 228 3.79 -21.12 11.22
C VAL A 228 4.11 -22.55 11.61
N ILE A 229 5.38 -22.80 11.95
CA ILE A 229 5.87 -24.12 12.39
C ILE A 229 6.55 -23.93 13.75
N ASP A 230 6.13 -24.70 14.74
CA ASP A 230 6.65 -24.65 16.12
C ASP A 230 6.58 -23.23 16.73
N GLY A 231 5.53 -22.48 16.42
CA GLY A 231 5.33 -21.10 16.89
C GLY A 231 6.21 -20.04 16.22
N GLN A 232 6.98 -20.43 15.20
CA GLN A 232 7.83 -19.54 14.43
C GLN A 232 7.25 -19.30 13.03
N VAL A 233 7.29 -18.04 12.59
CA VAL A 233 6.92 -17.67 11.23
C VAL A 233 8.08 -18.01 10.30
N LYS A 234 7.80 -18.76 9.23
CA LYS A 234 8.73 -19.09 8.16
C LYS A 234 8.16 -18.57 6.85
N ILE A 235 8.95 -17.81 6.13
CA ILE A 235 8.58 -17.28 4.82
C ILE A 235 8.62 -18.42 3.80
N VAL A 236 7.61 -18.50 2.95
CA VAL A 236 7.56 -19.43 1.82
C VAL A 236 8.15 -18.72 0.61
N ASP A 237 9.16 -19.34 -0.03
CA ASP A 237 9.70 -18.83 -1.27
C ASP A 237 8.71 -19.11 -2.42
N GLU A 238 8.27 -18.04 -3.11
CA GLU A 238 7.30 -18.12 -4.19
C GLU A 238 7.75 -19.01 -5.36
N GLN A 239 9.07 -19.11 -5.60
CA GLN A 239 9.62 -19.86 -6.72
C GLN A 239 9.79 -21.35 -6.39
N THR A 240 10.15 -21.69 -5.18
CA THR A 240 10.46 -23.07 -4.78
C THR A 240 9.38 -23.71 -3.91
N GLY A 241 8.47 -22.93 -3.34
CA GLY A 241 7.43 -23.40 -2.43
C GLY A 241 7.98 -23.98 -1.12
N ARG A 242 9.19 -23.60 -0.71
CA ARG A 242 9.92 -24.10 0.46
C ARG A 242 10.19 -23.03 1.48
#